data_8b3994c1f1fb72d3844a14bc02a11aa9
#
_entry.id   8b3994c1f1fb72d3844a14bc02a11aa9
#
_cell.length_a   1.000
_cell.length_b   1.000
_cell.length_c   1.000
_cell.angle_alpha   90.00
_cell.angle_beta   90.00
_cell.angle_gamma   90.00
#
_symmetry.space_group_name_H-M   'P 1'
#
loop_
_entity.id
_entity.type
_entity.pdbx_description
1 polymer ?
#
loop_
_entity_poly.entity_id
_entity_poly.type
_entity_poly.pdbx_seq_one_letter_code
_entity_poly.pdbx_strand_id
1 'polypeptide(L)'
;FIVNSSLVSSRAVQDTAECIRVPSLCALIIGKMMHAAELGITLSLDPDSSCLEPDLLLPKEDLLTVIGNLLENAIEELADPANAEREEKCVRLSIHCRRDFNMIVCEDTGRGMRPELAARVFERGVTTKGENRGFGLHLVNSIVAQNGGECVIDTEVGEGTIITLTFTREESGACIR
;
A
#
# COMPACT_ATOMS: atom_id res chain seq x y z
N PHE A 1 -26.15 -23.17 -1.66
CA PHE A 1 -25.24 -22.08 -1.23
C PHE A 1 -23.87 -22.38 -1.82
N ILE A 2 -23.61 -21.87 -3.02
CA ILE A 2 -22.26 -21.87 -3.60
C ILE A 2 -21.62 -20.63 -2.99
N VAL A 3 -20.73 -20.82 -2.02
CA VAL A 3 -19.78 -19.81 -1.60
C VAL A 3 -18.81 -19.65 -2.77
N ASN A 4 -19.04 -18.65 -3.62
CA ASN A 4 -18.03 -18.17 -4.53
C ASN A 4 -16.98 -17.43 -3.69
N SER A 5 -16.18 -18.18 -2.94
CA SER A 5 -14.87 -17.69 -2.57
C SER A 5 -14.11 -17.58 -3.88
N SER A 6 -14.06 -16.40 -4.46
CA SER A 6 -13.11 -16.09 -5.52
C SER A 6 -11.72 -16.16 -4.89
N LEU A 7 -11.24 -17.37 -4.73
CA LEU A 7 -9.84 -17.65 -4.46
C LEU A 7 -9.06 -16.82 -5.47
N VAL A 8 -8.07 -16.09 -4.97
CA VAL A 8 -7.14 -15.35 -5.81
C VAL A 8 -6.76 -16.24 -6.99
N SER A 9 -7.03 -15.78 -8.19
CA SER A 9 -6.87 -16.63 -9.37
C SER A 9 -5.41 -17.04 -9.49
N SER A 10 -5.14 -18.26 -9.95
CA SER A 10 -3.77 -18.72 -10.23
C SER A 10 -3.01 -17.75 -11.12
N ARG A 11 -3.73 -17.05 -12.00
CA ARG A 11 -3.17 -16.01 -12.86
C ARG A 11 -2.70 -14.80 -12.08
N ALA A 12 -3.48 -14.29 -11.14
CA ALA A 12 -3.08 -13.14 -10.31
C ALA A 12 -1.82 -13.45 -9.47
N VAL A 13 -1.71 -14.69 -8.97
CA VAL A 13 -0.50 -15.15 -8.26
C VAL A 13 0.71 -15.16 -9.19
N GLN A 14 0.53 -15.70 -10.41
CA GLN A 14 1.60 -15.78 -11.40
C GLN A 14 2.03 -14.37 -11.86
N ASP A 15 1.08 -13.49 -12.21
CA ASP A 15 1.34 -12.13 -12.64
C ASP A 15 2.10 -11.37 -11.51
N THR A 16 1.70 -11.54 -10.24
CA THR A 16 2.40 -10.95 -9.10
C THR A 16 3.85 -11.45 -9.00
N ALA A 17 4.08 -12.75 -9.19
CA ALA A 17 5.43 -13.33 -9.12
C ALA A 17 6.32 -12.90 -10.31
N GLU A 18 5.74 -12.57 -11.44
CA GLU A 18 6.46 -12.04 -12.60
C GLU A 18 6.88 -10.58 -12.40
N CYS A 19 6.02 -9.76 -11.80
CA CYS A 19 6.27 -8.34 -11.54
C CYS A 19 7.19 -8.11 -10.32
N ILE A 20 7.01 -8.90 -9.25
CA ILE A 20 7.67 -8.68 -7.95
C ILE A 20 8.72 -9.77 -7.74
N ARG A 21 9.97 -9.46 -8.09
CA ARG A 21 11.13 -10.37 -7.98
C ARG A 21 11.86 -10.29 -6.64
N VAL A 22 11.16 -9.82 -5.59
CA VAL A 22 11.58 -9.86 -4.18
C VAL A 22 10.70 -10.91 -3.50
N PRO A 23 11.20 -12.13 -3.20
CA PRO A 23 10.36 -13.25 -2.80
C PRO A 23 9.50 -12.99 -1.55
N SER A 24 10.06 -12.33 -0.54
CA SER A 24 9.32 -11.98 0.68
C SER A 24 8.21 -10.97 0.43
N LEU A 25 8.43 -10.00 -0.46
CA LEU A 25 7.42 -9.02 -0.86
C LEU A 25 6.31 -9.67 -1.70
N CYS A 26 6.68 -10.53 -2.65
CA CYS A 26 5.74 -11.30 -3.43
C CYS A 26 4.82 -12.15 -2.53
N ALA A 27 5.40 -12.87 -1.56
CA ALA A 27 4.64 -13.67 -0.61
C ALA A 27 3.70 -12.82 0.27
N LEU A 28 4.17 -11.65 0.74
CA LEU A 28 3.35 -10.70 1.49
C LEU A 28 2.13 -10.24 0.69
N ILE A 29 2.34 -9.81 -0.57
CA ILE A 29 1.27 -9.31 -1.43
C ILE A 29 0.24 -10.41 -1.70
N ILE A 30 0.69 -11.62 -2.06
CA ILE A 30 -0.21 -12.77 -2.31
C ILE A 30 -1.00 -13.11 -1.04
N GLY A 31 -0.35 -13.14 0.13
CA GLY A 31 -1.04 -13.38 1.39
C GLY A 31 -2.12 -12.33 1.70
N LYS A 32 -1.85 -11.05 1.40
CA LYS A 32 -2.83 -9.96 1.54
C LYS A 32 -3.96 -10.06 0.51
N MET A 33 -3.69 -10.49 -0.72
CA MET A 33 -4.73 -10.77 -1.72
C MET A 33 -5.69 -11.85 -1.25
N MET A 34 -5.16 -12.93 -0.67
CA MET A 34 -5.98 -14.02 -0.14
C MET A 34 -6.84 -13.56 1.03
N HIS A 35 -6.25 -12.82 1.97
CA HIS A 35 -6.98 -12.27 3.10
C HIS A 35 -8.08 -11.28 2.69
N ALA A 36 -7.79 -10.38 1.76
CA ALA A 36 -8.77 -9.45 1.20
C ALA A 36 -9.94 -10.20 0.55
N ALA A 37 -9.65 -11.25 -0.24
CA ALA A 37 -10.67 -12.06 -0.89
C ALA A 37 -11.61 -12.77 0.09
N GLU A 38 -11.11 -13.23 1.25
CA GLU A 38 -11.93 -13.79 2.33
C GLU A 38 -12.93 -12.77 2.88
N LEU A 39 -12.59 -11.49 2.84
CA LEU A 39 -13.43 -10.37 3.27
C LEU A 39 -14.32 -9.79 2.15
N GLY A 40 -14.30 -10.40 0.95
CA GLY A 40 -15.04 -9.91 -0.20
C GLY A 40 -14.44 -8.64 -0.82
N ILE A 41 -13.14 -8.40 -0.60
CA ILE A 41 -12.38 -7.25 -1.12
C ILE A 41 -11.49 -7.73 -2.25
N THR A 42 -11.48 -6.99 -3.36
CA THR A 42 -10.58 -7.25 -4.49
C THR A 42 -9.28 -6.47 -4.29
N LEU A 43 -8.18 -7.16 -3.98
CA LEU A 43 -6.83 -6.58 -4.00
C LEU A 43 -6.13 -6.98 -5.30
N SER A 44 -5.69 -5.99 -6.07
CA SER A 44 -4.97 -6.19 -7.33
C SER A 44 -3.61 -5.49 -7.33
N LEU A 45 -2.63 -6.12 -7.97
CA LEU A 45 -1.37 -5.48 -8.32
C LEU A 45 -1.50 -4.89 -9.73
N ASP A 46 -1.05 -3.64 -9.89
CA ASP A 46 -0.99 -3.00 -11.20
C ASP A 46 -0.08 -3.81 -12.13
N PRO A 47 -0.52 -4.15 -13.36
CA PRO A 47 0.25 -4.97 -14.31
C PRO A 47 1.60 -4.36 -14.72
N ASP A 48 1.72 -3.04 -14.65
CA ASP A 48 2.97 -2.32 -14.99
C ASP A 48 3.95 -2.26 -13.81
N SER A 49 3.59 -2.88 -12.67
CA SER A 49 4.46 -2.96 -11.50
C SER A 49 5.74 -3.72 -11.81
N SER A 50 6.85 -3.26 -11.26
CA SER A 50 8.16 -3.92 -11.37
C SER A 50 8.99 -3.66 -10.13
N CYS A 51 9.48 -4.72 -9.50
CA CYS A 51 10.35 -4.62 -8.33
C CYS A 51 11.42 -5.72 -8.33
N LEU A 52 12.67 -5.29 -8.47
CA LEU A 52 13.86 -6.12 -8.38
C LEU A 52 14.64 -5.76 -7.11
N GLU A 53 15.18 -6.76 -6.41
CA GLU A 53 15.93 -6.51 -5.17
C GLU A 53 17.11 -5.53 -5.34
N PRO A 54 17.90 -5.55 -6.43
CA PRO A 54 18.98 -4.58 -6.65
C PRO A 54 18.52 -3.13 -6.89
N ASP A 55 17.25 -2.92 -7.19
CA ASP A 55 16.69 -1.61 -7.50
C ASP A 55 16.00 -0.95 -6.28
N LEU A 56 16.05 -1.60 -5.12
CA LEU A 56 15.48 -1.06 -3.89
C LEU A 56 16.32 0.11 -3.37
N LEU A 57 15.64 1.21 -3.04
CA LEU A 57 16.25 2.41 -2.42
C LEU A 57 16.07 2.45 -0.90
N LEU A 58 15.33 1.51 -0.33
CA LEU A 58 15.15 1.35 1.11
C LEU A 58 15.42 -0.11 1.51
N PRO A 59 15.76 -0.38 2.80
CA PRO A 59 15.92 -1.73 3.30
C PRO A 59 14.69 -2.59 3.02
N LYS A 60 14.91 -3.85 2.69
CA LYS A 60 13.83 -4.79 2.36
C LYS A 60 12.82 -4.94 3.51
N GLU A 61 13.30 -4.96 4.74
CA GLU A 61 12.48 -5.06 5.94
C GLU A 61 11.56 -3.84 6.10
N ASP A 62 12.08 -2.65 5.80
CA ASP A 62 11.31 -1.40 5.80
C ASP A 62 10.24 -1.42 4.71
N LEU A 63 10.61 -1.89 3.49
CA LEU A 63 9.67 -2.03 2.38
C LEU A 63 8.51 -2.98 2.73
N LEU A 64 8.81 -4.14 3.35
CA LEU A 64 7.79 -5.09 3.79
C LEU A 64 6.87 -4.48 4.85
N THR A 65 7.45 -3.76 5.82
CA THR A 65 6.69 -3.08 6.88
C THR A 65 5.77 -2.02 6.31
N VAL A 66 6.27 -1.20 5.40
CA VAL A 66 5.52 -0.12 4.76
C VAL A 66 4.36 -0.68 3.94
N ILE A 67 4.63 -1.60 3.00
CA ILE A 67 3.58 -2.18 2.14
C ILE A 67 2.57 -2.97 2.97
N GLY A 68 3.03 -3.72 3.96
CA GLY A 68 2.15 -4.46 4.87
C GLY A 68 1.15 -3.55 5.59
N ASN A 69 1.62 -2.40 6.11
CA ASN A 69 0.76 -1.43 6.80
C ASN A 69 -0.19 -0.70 5.84
N LEU A 70 0.27 -0.33 4.64
CA LEU A 70 -0.61 0.31 3.65
C LEU A 70 -1.76 -0.62 3.26
N LEU A 71 -1.46 -1.87 2.92
CA LEU A 71 -2.46 -2.87 2.54
C LEU A 71 -3.41 -3.21 3.70
N GLU A 72 -2.88 -3.35 4.93
CA GLU A 72 -3.73 -3.58 6.11
C GLU A 72 -4.71 -2.44 6.35
N ASN A 73 -4.24 -1.19 6.27
CA ASN A 73 -5.10 -0.02 6.45
C ASN A 73 -6.23 0.03 5.41
N ALA A 74 -5.92 -0.24 4.14
CA ALA A 74 -6.90 -0.26 3.05
C ALA A 74 -7.92 -1.40 3.22
N ILE A 75 -7.45 -2.62 3.55
CA ILE A 75 -8.32 -3.78 3.78
C ILE A 75 -9.22 -3.55 5.00
N GLU A 76 -8.68 -3.08 6.12
CA GLU A 76 -9.45 -2.75 7.31
C GLU A 76 -10.49 -1.65 7.05
N GLU A 77 -10.16 -0.63 6.25
CA GLU A 77 -11.12 0.41 5.87
C GLU A 77 -12.30 -0.21 5.14
N LEU A 78 -12.04 -1.01 4.11
CA LEU A 78 -13.08 -1.61 3.28
C LEU A 78 -13.86 -2.72 3.99
N ALA A 79 -13.28 -3.37 5.00
CA ALA A 79 -13.95 -4.36 5.85
C ALA A 79 -14.84 -3.72 6.92
N ASP A 80 -14.71 -2.41 7.20
CA ASP A 80 -15.53 -1.71 8.16
C ASP A 80 -17.02 -1.80 7.79
N PRO A 81 -17.93 -2.10 8.73
CA PRO A 81 -19.37 -2.15 8.48
C PRO A 81 -19.96 -0.91 7.81
N ALA A 82 -19.34 0.25 7.99
CA ALA A 82 -19.74 1.49 7.31
C ALA A 82 -19.55 1.45 5.78
N ASN A 83 -18.77 0.49 5.28
CA ASN A 83 -18.60 0.21 3.85
C ASN A 83 -19.44 -1.01 3.38
N ALA A 84 -20.36 -1.53 4.20
CA ALA A 84 -21.12 -2.76 3.88
C ALA A 84 -21.96 -2.62 2.60
N GLU A 85 -22.51 -1.43 2.33
CA GLU A 85 -23.36 -1.15 1.17
C GLU A 85 -22.59 -0.74 -0.10
N ARG A 86 -21.26 -0.68 -0.05
CA ARG A 86 -20.47 -0.38 -1.25
C ARG A 86 -20.53 -1.56 -2.22
N GLU A 87 -20.86 -1.26 -3.47
CA GLU A 87 -20.92 -2.26 -4.55
C GLU A 87 -19.52 -2.79 -4.90
N GLU A 88 -18.51 -1.91 -4.89
CA GLU A 88 -17.13 -2.26 -5.18
C GLU A 88 -16.22 -1.95 -3.99
N LYS A 89 -15.51 -2.98 -3.54
CA LYS A 89 -14.48 -2.91 -2.50
C LYS A 89 -13.15 -3.31 -3.12
N CYS A 90 -12.40 -2.31 -3.55
CA CYS A 90 -11.17 -2.52 -4.31
C CYS A 90 -9.98 -1.86 -3.61
N VAL A 91 -8.86 -2.58 -3.60
CA VAL A 91 -7.53 -2.05 -3.30
C VAL A 91 -6.65 -2.28 -4.52
N ARG A 92 -5.95 -1.25 -4.97
CA ARG A 92 -4.95 -1.34 -6.03
C ARG A 92 -3.59 -0.98 -5.47
N LEU A 93 -2.61 -1.85 -5.71
CA LEU A 93 -1.22 -1.62 -5.36
C LEU A 93 -0.41 -1.46 -6.64
N SER A 94 0.41 -0.41 -6.73
CA SER A 94 1.39 -0.23 -7.79
C SER A 94 2.77 -0.07 -7.18
N ILE A 95 3.77 -0.76 -7.73
CA ILE A 95 5.16 -0.73 -7.24
C ILE A 95 6.09 -0.57 -8.44
N HIS A 96 6.83 0.51 -8.47
CA HIS A 96 7.83 0.77 -9.51
C HIS A 96 9.19 1.02 -8.86
N CYS A 97 10.07 0.01 -8.94
CA CYS A 97 11.43 0.10 -8.42
C CYS A 97 12.43 0.21 -9.58
N ARG A 98 13.19 1.28 -9.56
CA ARG A 98 14.33 1.55 -10.45
C ARG A 98 15.51 2.00 -9.60
N ARG A 99 16.72 1.87 -10.13
CA ARG A 99 17.98 2.17 -9.40
C ARG A 99 18.09 3.56 -8.81
N ASP A 100 17.39 4.53 -9.38
CA ASP A 100 17.39 5.96 -9.04
C ASP A 100 16.07 6.45 -8.45
N PHE A 101 15.00 5.65 -8.59
CA PHE A 101 13.65 6.06 -8.20
C PHE A 101 12.80 4.84 -7.82
N ASN A 102 12.20 4.87 -6.64
CA ASN A 102 11.15 3.93 -6.27
C ASN A 102 9.85 4.67 -5.98
N MET A 103 8.74 4.14 -6.48
CA MET A 103 7.39 4.64 -6.23
C MET A 103 6.48 3.50 -5.82
N ILE A 104 5.70 3.73 -4.77
CA ILE A 104 4.69 2.81 -4.27
C ILE A 104 3.38 3.59 -4.16
N VAL A 105 2.33 3.07 -4.77
CA VAL A 105 0.99 3.66 -4.69
C VAL A 105 0.03 2.61 -4.16
N CYS A 106 -0.71 2.97 -3.12
CA CYS A 106 -1.80 2.16 -2.59
C CYS A 106 -3.09 2.98 -2.65
N GLU A 107 -4.05 2.49 -3.41
CA GLU A 107 -5.35 3.12 -3.62
C GLU A 107 -6.45 2.21 -3.07
N ASP A 108 -7.40 2.78 -2.33
CA ASP A 108 -8.61 2.09 -1.88
C ASP A 108 -9.87 2.85 -2.26
N THR A 109 -10.97 2.12 -2.44
CA THR A 109 -12.31 2.66 -2.71
C THR A 109 -13.11 2.85 -1.42
N GLY A 110 -12.46 3.14 -0.30
CA GLY A 110 -13.10 3.35 1.00
C GLY A 110 -13.86 4.67 1.11
N ARG A 111 -14.20 5.04 2.34
CA ARG A 111 -14.95 6.28 2.61
C ARG A 111 -14.17 7.57 2.35
N GLY A 112 -12.85 7.46 2.20
CA GLY A 112 -11.97 8.61 2.20
C GLY A 112 -11.94 9.33 3.55
N MET A 113 -11.28 10.48 3.58
CA MET A 113 -11.08 11.25 4.80
C MET A 113 -11.48 12.71 4.60
N ARG A 114 -11.98 13.33 5.69
CA ARG A 114 -12.16 14.77 5.72
C ARG A 114 -10.79 15.47 5.76
N PRO A 115 -10.66 16.69 5.22
CA PRO A 115 -9.39 17.42 5.17
C PRO A 115 -8.70 17.55 6.54
N GLU A 116 -9.48 17.73 7.62
CA GLU A 116 -8.95 17.89 8.98
C GLU A 116 -8.31 16.59 9.49
N LEU A 117 -8.85 15.43 9.09
CA LEU A 117 -8.28 14.12 9.42
C LEU A 117 -7.07 13.83 8.55
N ALA A 118 -7.18 14.07 7.24
CA ALA A 118 -6.09 13.84 6.28
C ALA A 118 -4.82 14.62 6.68
N ALA A 119 -4.96 15.86 7.14
CA ALA A 119 -3.85 16.69 7.60
C ALA A 119 -3.11 16.11 8.82
N ARG A 120 -3.75 15.23 9.60
CA ARG A 120 -3.23 14.68 10.85
C ARG A 120 -3.04 13.17 10.84
N VAL A 121 -3.36 12.51 9.75
CA VAL A 121 -3.39 11.04 9.68
C VAL A 121 -2.04 10.37 9.95
N PHE A 122 -0.95 11.11 9.79
CA PHE A 122 0.41 10.65 10.11
C PHE A 122 0.82 10.93 11.55
N GLU A 123 0.02 11.66 12.33
CA GLU A 123 0.29 11.86 13.75
C GLU A 123 0.07 10.55 14.52
N ARG A 124 0.90 10.34 15.54
CA ARG A 124 0.80 9.15 16.37
C ARG A 124 -0.54 9.09 17.10
N GLY A 125 -1.24 7.97 16.97
CA GLY A 125 -2.50 7.72 17.67
C GLY A 125 -3.72 8.35 17.01
N VAL A 126 -3.59 8.99 15.86
CA VAL A 126 -4.73 9.46 15.07
C VAL A 126 -5.34 8.26 14.36
N THR A 127 -6.60 7.99 14.67
CA THR A 127 -7.37 6.87 14.09
C THR A 127 -8.87 7.16 14.18
N THR A 128 -9.62 6.65 13.21
CA THR A 128 -11.09 6.59 13.25
C THR A 128 -11.59 5.27 13.84
N LYS A 129 -10.69 4.33 14.19
CA LYS A 129 -10.99 2.91 14.44
C LYS A 129 -10.90 2.47 15.91
N GLY A 130 -10.92 3.42 16.89
CA GLY A 130 -10.94 3.12 18.34
C GLY A 130 -9.58 3.21 19.05
N GLU A 131 -9.58 3.00 20.37
CA GLU A 131 -8.39 3.11 21.23
C GLU A 131 -7.33 2.05 20.88
N ASN A 132 -6.05 2.40 20.97
CA ASN A 132 -4.88 1.57 20.63
C ASN A 132 -4.65 1.27 19.14
N ARG A 133 -5.25 2.02 18.22
CA ARG A 133 -5.00 1.98 16.77
C ARG A 133 -4.43 3.33 16.29
N GLY A 134 -4.06 3.42 15.01
CA GLY A 134 -3.51 4.67 14.43
C GLY A 134 -1.98 4.76 14.46
N PHE A 135 -1.30 3.60 14.58
CA PHE A 135 0.16 3.56 14.52
C PHE A 135 0.70 3.19 13.14
N GLY A 136 -0.11 2.55 12.28
CA GLY A 136 0.34 2.05 10.98
C GLY A 136 0.82 3.15 10.03
N LEU A 137 0.02 4.19 9.80
CA LEU A 137 0.41 5.30 8.92
C LEU A 137 1.50 6.19 9.54
N HIS A 138 1.50 6.36 10.86
CA HIS A 138 2.61 7.02 11.56
C HIS A 138 3.93 6.27 11.36
N LEU A 139 3.90 4.94 11.46
CA LEU A 139 5.07 4.08 11.22
C LEU A 139 5.53 4.18 9.76
N VAL A 140 4.60 4.11 8.81
CA VAL A 140 4.88 4.29 7.37
C VAL A 140 5.59 5.62 7.14
N ASN A 141 5.02 6.74 7.62
CA ASN A 141 5.61 8.05 7.44
C ASN A 141 7.00 8.17 8.09
N SER A 142 7.19 7.56 9.28
CA SER A 142 8.48 7.54 9.96
C SER A 142 9.55 6.79 9.17
N ILE A 143 9.22 5.61 8.64
CA ILE A 143 10.13 4.82 7.82
C ILE A 143 10.47 5.55 6.51
N VAL A 144 9.46 6.13 5.85
CA VAL A 144 9.66 6.90 4.62
C VAL A 144 10.61 8.07 4.86
N ALA A 145 10.37 8.86 5.90
CA ALA A 145 11.23 9.99 6.24
C ALA A 145 12.67 9.57 6.61
N GLN A 146 12.86 8.47 7.36
CA GLN A 146 14.17 7.92 7.71
C GLN A 146 14.97 7.48 6.49
N ASN A 147 14.29 7.03 5.43
CA ASN A 147 14.92 6.62 4.17
C ASN A 147 14.96 7.75 3.13
N GLY A 148 14.72 9.01 3.52
CA GLY A 148 14.79 10.17 2.64
C GLY A 148 13.70 10.21 1.57
N GLY A 149 12.59 9.49 1.78
CA GLY A 149 11.45 9.47 0.89
C GLY A 149 10.40 10.54 1.23
N GLU A 150 9.41 10.63 0.39
CA GLU A 150 8.24 11.49 0.54
C GLU A 150 6.97 10.65 0.58
N CYS A 151 6.00 11.05 1.40
CA CYS A 151 4.69 10.41 1.51
C CYS A 151 3.60 11.45 1.26
N VAL A 152 2.77 11.18 0.26
CA VAL A 152 1.63 12.04 -0.13
C VAL A 152 0.34 11.25 0.04
N ILE A 153 -0.68 11.89 0.60
CA ILE A 153 -2.05 11.38 0.67
C ILE A 153 -2.94 12.27 -0.19
N ASP A 154 -3.70 11.62 -1.07
CA ASP A 154 -4.82 12.20 -1.78
C ASP A 154 -6.09 11.44 -1.39
N THR A 155 -7.11 12.15 -0.89
CA THR A 155 -8.31 11.52 -0.36
C THR A 155 -9.50 12.47 -0.43
N GLU A 156 -10.64 11.94 -0.82
CA GLU A 156 -11.91 12.66 -0.87
C GLU A 156 -13.01 11.82 -0.23
N VAL A 157 -13.87 12.49 0.55
CA VAL A 157 -14.99 11.82 1.23
C VAL A 157 -15.92 11.19 0.22
N GLY A 158 -16.09 9.89 0.29
CA GLY A 158 -16.91 9.09 -0.61
C GLY A 158 -16.15 8.41 -1.75
N GLU A 159 -14.95 8.90 -2.12
CA GLU A 159 -14.19 8.42 -3.27
C GLU A 159 -13.08 7.40 -2.88
N GLY A 160 -12.52 7.54 -1.67
CA GLY A 160 -11.46 6.66 -1.19
C GLY A 160 -10.17 7.38 -0.83
N THR A 161 -9.07 6.62 -0.81
CA THR A 161 -7.75 7.16 -0.42
C THR A 161 -6.66 6.63 -1.33
N ILE A 162 -5.77 7.51 -1.76
CA ILE A 162 -4.54 7.19 -2.48
C ILE A 162 -3.36 7.63 -1.62
N ILE A 163 -2.46 6.71 -1.32
CA ILE A 163 -1.20 6.98 -0.63
C ILE A 163 -0.06 6.71 -1.60
N THR A 164 0.74 7.73 -1.88
CA THR A 164 1.89 7.66 -2.75
C THR A 164 3.17 7.85 -1.95
N LEU A 165 4.10 6.91 -2.07
CA LEU A 165 5.43 6.99 -1.49
C LEU A 165 6.45 7.09 -2.62
N THR A 166 7.40 8.00 -2.49
CA THR A 166 8.50 8.16 -3.46
C THR A 166 9.84 8.20 -2.75
N PHE A 167 10.82 7.56 -3.37
CA PHE A 167 12.22 7.56 -2.93
C PHE A 167 13.08 7.87 -4.14
N THR A 168 14.01 8.80 -3.98
CA THR A 168 14.95 9.18 -5.04
C THR A 168 16.37 9.04 -4.51
N ARG A 169 17.24 8.49 -5.36
CA ARG A 169 18.67 8.56 -5.10
C ARG A 169 19.17 9.92 -5.60
N GLU A 170 19.58 10.79 -4.66
CA GLU A 170 20.31 12.00 -5.08
C GLU A 170 21.56 11.57 -5.84
N GLU A 171 21.70 12.01 -7.09
CA GLU A 171 22.98 11.93 -7.77
C GLU A 171 23.99 12.73 -6.93
N SER A 172 24.95 12.02 -6.34
CA SER A 172 26.09 12.66 -5.71
C SER A 172 26.72 13.55 -6.77
N GLY A 173 26.50 14.86 -6.67
CA GLY A 173 27.00 15.84 -7.61
C GLY A 173 28.47 15.59 -7.85
N ALA A 174 28.80 15.06 -9.02
CA ALA A 174 30.17 15.02 -9.49
C ALA A 174 30.66 16.46 -9.56
N CYS A 175 31.37 16.87 -8.51
CA CYS A 175 32.09 18.11 -8.48
C CYS A 175 33.11 18.01 -9.60
N ILE A 176 32.76 18.55 -10.77
CA ILE A 176 33.73 18.74 -11.86
C ILE A 176 34.72 19.79 -11.36
N ARG A 177 35.91 19.32 -11.05
CA ARG A 177 37.08 20.19 -10.89
C ARG A 177 37.76 20.36 -12.22
#